data_46d8e2d0fc08e71f83845ca44d39615e
#
_entry.id   46d8e2d0fc08e71f83845ca44d39615e
#
_cell.length_a   1.000
_cell.length_b   1.000
_cell.length_c   1.000
_cell.angle_alpha   90.00
_cell.angle_beta   90.00
_cell.angle_gamma   90.00
#
_symmetry.space_group_name_H-M   'P 1'
#
loop_
_entity.id
_entity.type
_entity.pdbx_description
1 polymer ?
#
loop_
_entity_poly.entity_id
_entity_poly.type
_entity_poly.pdbx_seq_one_letter_code
_entity_poly.pdbx_strand_id
1 'polypeptide(L)'
;MGEYELLSKIKSPHDVKKLNDEQLEKLCTEIREKLVETVSVNGGHLSPNLGVVELTVALERSFNLPKDSIVWDVGHQAYTHKLLTGRYEQFDTIRKKGGISGFPKRAESKYDDFNTGHSSTSISAAYGIARAKHLMGDQSYTVAVIGDGSFTGGLAFEGMNNSGRFNKNFIVVLNDNKMSISPNVGALSRYLTTVRIQPWYMRVKKITEKILLHIPLIGKPLKRFLQGGKSKLKNLVYKNTLFDCFGFTYLGPIDGHNIDELENAFECAKKVNSPVLVHVVTKKGKGYQPAEDNPGGFHGIGRFDIDSGEPLSSHKGFSAEFGKTMCELAVDDKKICAITAAMSGGTGLTEFSRLFKERFFDVGIAEEHAVTFGCGLAAKGMRPVFAVYSTFLQRAYDQLLHDAALGKLHLVIGVDRAGIVGDDGETHQGVFDVSILNTIPNTTIFSPAYFDGMRKSLSTAIYICDSLAVVRYPRGGELYRPDDFGEENLSYDVYGNPNCKNLLITYGRLFSYACKAKETLAKQGVEICILKLCRIKPIDENAVDFAADFDNVWFFEEGIKNGGIARNFSDLLCCTQFCGDYHIKAINDKFVKQMSVSEALHELKLDDDGMVKTITKNLKEKN
;
A
#
# COMPACT_ATOMS: atom_id res chain seq x y z
N MET A 1 -4.13 -16.96 -25.99
CA MET A 1 -4.10 -15.49 -25.86
C MET A 1 -3.99 -14.91 -27.25
N GLY A 2 -4.95 -14.08 -27.68
CA GLY A 2 -4.90 -13.39 -28.96
C GLY A 2 -3.85 -12.26 -28.92
N GLU A 3 -3.14 -12.07 -30.01
CA GLU A 3 -2.25 -10.93 -30.17
C GLU A 3 -3.10 -9.69 -30.44
N TYR A 4 -3.04 -8.67 -29.56
CA TYR A 4 -3.77 -7.42 -29.72
C TYR A 4 -3.19 -6.60 -30.87
N GLU A 5 -4.03 -6.26 -31.85
CA GLU A 5 -3.59 -5.71 -33.11
C GLU A 5 -2.86 -4.36 -33.02
N LEU A 6 -3.35 -3.47 -32.17
CA LEU A 6 -2.75 -2.14 -31.98
C LEU A 6 -1.78 -2.14 -30.80
N LEU A 7 -2.19 -2.68 -29.64
CA LEU A 7 -1.41 -2.61 -28.42
C LEU A 7 -0.05 -3.31 -28.56
N SER A 8 0.02 -4.44 -29.27
CA SER A 8 1.28 -5.16 -29.54
C SER A 8 2.31 -4.34 -30.33
N LYS A 9 1.85 -3.37 -31.12
CA LYS A 9 2.68 -2.49 -31.93
C LYS A 9 3.20 -1.26 -31.19
N ILE A 10 2.63 -0.94 -30.02
CA ILE A 10 3.07 0.21 -29.21
C ILE A 10 4.36 -0.15 -28.46
N LYS A 11 5.44 0.47 -28.83
CA LYS A 11 6.76 0.29 -28.19
C LYS A 11 7.19 1.53 -27.39
N SER A 12 6.51 2.65 -27.59
CA SER A 12 6.82 3.92 -26.94
C SER A 12 5.61 4.87 -26.97
N PRO A 13 5.58 5.90 -26.10
CA PRO A 13 4.59 6.98 -26.16
C PRO A 13 4.49 7.66 -27.52
N HIS A 14 5.59 7.70 -28.28
CA HIS A 14 5.61 8.29 -29.61
C HIS A 14 4.69 7.55 -30.60
N ASP A 15 4.48 6.25 -30.42
CA ASP A 15 3.61 5.47 -31.30
C ASP A 15 2.14 5.79 -31.04
N VAL A 16 1.77 6.06 -29.77
CA VAL A 16 0.42 6.49 -29.39
C VAL A 16 0.05 7.83 -30.04
N LYS A 17 1.03 8.74 -30.20
CA LYS A 17 0.81 10.06 -30.83
C LYS A 17 0.43 10.00 -32.31
N LYS A 18 0.70 8.88 -32.98
CA LYS A 18 0.43 8.68 -34.41
C LYS A 18 -0.99 8.18 -34.69
N LEU A 19 -1.69 7.71 -33.66
CA LEU A 19 -3.00 7.10 -33.80
C LEU A 19 -4.10 8.15 -34.02
N ASN A 20 -5.07 7.82 -34.86
CA ASN A 20 -6.30 8.59 -35.03
C ASN A 20 -7.35 8.20 -33.97
N ASP A 21 -8.49 8.91 -33.94
CA ASP A 21 -9.51 8.76 -32.90
C ASP A 21 -10.09 7.34 -32.84
N GLU A 22 -10.39 6.72 -33.99
CA GLU A 22 -10.91 5.35 -34.10
C GLU A 22 -9.88 4.32 -33.55
N GLN A 23 -8.60 4.52 -33.89
CA GLN A 23 -7.51 3.68 -33.38
C GLN A 23 -7.31 3.87 -31.86
N LEU A 24 -7.53 5.07 -31.33
CA LEU A 24 -7.43 5.33 -29.90
C LEU A 24 -8.55 4.63 -29.11
N GLU A 25 -9.77 4.62 -29.61
CA GLU A 25 -10.89 3.88 -29.00
C GLU A 25 -10.59 2.37 -28.97
N LYS A 26 -10.11 1.83 -30.10
CA LYS A 26 -9.69 0.42 -30.20
C LYS A 26 -8.54 0.12 -29.25
N LEU A 27 -7.52 0.97 -29.18
CA LEU A 27 -6.39 0.81 -28.25
C LEU A 27 -6.87 0.78 -26.78
N CYS A 28 -7.77 1.67 -26.38
CA CYS A 28 -8.32 1.68 -25.02
C CYS A 28 -9.08 0.39 -24.71
N THR A 29 -9.78 -0.19 -25.68
CA THR A 29 -10.46 -1.48 -25.53
C THR A 29 -9.45 -2.61 -25.34
N GLU A 30 -8.46 -2.72 -26.22
CA GLU A 30 -7.41 -3.74 -26.15
C GLU A 30 -6.60 -3.66 -24.84
N ILE A 31 -6.35 -2.44 -24.32
CA ILE A 31 -5.69 -2.23 -23.02
C ILE A 31 -6.56 -2.82 -21.90
N ARG A 32 -7.87 -2.56 -21.87
CA ARG A 32 -8.77 -3.07 -20.83
C ARG A 32 -8.84 -4.59 -20.83
N GLU A 33 -8.98 -5.19 -22.00
CA GLU A 33 -8.98 -6.64 -22.15
C GLU A 33 -7.68 -7.24 -21.63
N LYS A 34 -6.52 -6.68 -22.02
CA LYS A 34 -5.20 -7.12 -21.54
C LYS A 34 -5.05 -6.97 -20.02
N LEU A 35 -5.57 -5.90 -19.44
CA LEU A 35 -5.57 -5.69 -17.99
C LEU A 35 -6.39 -6.76 -17.27
N VAL A 36 -7.61 -7.05 -17.74
CA VAL A 36 -8.51 -8.06 -17.14
C VAL A 36 -7.88 -9.44 -17.24
N GLU A 37 -7.41 -9.85 -18.42
CA GLU A 37 -6.73 -11.13 -18.64
C GLU A 37 -5.52 -11.30 -17.72
N THR A 38 -4.63 -10.34 -17.69
CA THR A 38 -3.38 -10.45 -16.92
C THR A 38 -3.67 -10.47 -15.40
N VAL A 39 -4.55 -9.60 -14.92
CA VAL A 39 -4.84 -9.50 -13.48
C VAL A 39 -5.68 -10.68 -12.99
N SER A 40 -6.54 -11.29 -13.83
CA SER A 40 -7.28 -12.50 -13.44
C SER A 40 -6.36 -13.65 -13.07
N VAL A 41 -5.19 -13.75 -13.74
CA VAL A 41 -4.20 -14.81 -13.53
C VAL A 41 -3.17 -14.46 -12.46
N ASN A 42 -2.71 -13.20 -12.43
CA ASN A 42 -1.60 -12.78 -11.56
C ASN A 42 -2.07 -12.15 -10.24
N GLY A 43 -3.34 -11.75 -10.16
CA GLY A 43 -3.79 -10.79 -9.18
C GLY A 43 -3.23 -9.39 -9.44
N GLY A 44 -3.74 -8.39 -8.76
CA GLY A 44 -3.24 -7.01 -8.89
C GLY A 44 -4.32 -5.95 -8.66
N HIS A 45 -4.01 -4.73 -9.09
CA HIS A 45 -4.88 -3.57 -8.90
C HIS A 45 -5.73 -3.33 -10.16
N LEU A 46 -6.89 -4.03 -10.29
CA LEU A 46 -7.67 -3.99 -11.52
C LEU A 46 -8.50 -2.71 -11.66
N SER A 47 -9.39 -2.44 -10.72
CA SER A 47 -10.34 -1.34 -10.85
C SER A 47 -9.70 0.07 -10.94
N PRO A 48 -8.57 0.36 -10.25
CA PRO A 48 -7.88 1.64 -10.44
C PRO A 48 -7.31 1.80 -11.86
N ASN A 49 -6.77 0.74 -12.44
CA ASN A 49 -6.18 0.76 -13.79
C ASN A 49 -7.24 0.92 -14.87
N LEU A 50 -8.35 0.18 -14.79
CA LEU A 50 -9.47 0.30 -15.72
C LEU A 50 -10.06 1.72 -15.75
N GLY A 51 -10.04 2.40 -14.61
CA GLY A 51 -10.56 3.77 -14.48
C GLY A 51 -9.71 4.86 -15.13
N VAL A 52 -8.44 4.61 -15.46
CA VAL A 52 -7.51 5.65 -15.92
C VAL A 52 -6.92 5.37 -17.32
N VAL A 53 -7.53 4.50 -18.11
CA VAL A 53 -7.00 4.13 -19.43
C VAL A 53 -6.94 5.35 -20.33
N GLU A 54 -8.04 6.06 -20.57
CA GLU A 54 -8.09 7.25 -21.42
C GLU A 54 -7.25 8.40 -20.85
N LEU A 55 -7.25 8.58 -19.53
CA LEU A 55 -6.38 9.57 -18.87
C LEU A 55 -4.90 9.30 -19.16
N THR A 56 -4.48 8.04 -19.07
CA THR A 56 -3.08 7.65 -19.35
C THR A 56 -2.74 7.86 -20.82
N VAL A 57 -3.62 7.43 -21.74
CA VAL A 57 -3.44 7.65 -23.19
C VAL A 57 -3.31 9.15 -23.49
N ALA A 58 -4.17 10.01 -22.91
CA ALA A 58 -4.12 11.45 -23.13
C ALA A 58 -2.83 12.08 -22.57
N LEU A 59 -2.32 11.59 -21.42
CA LEU A 59 -1.05 12.03 -20.85
C LEU A 59 0.14 11.66 -21.77
N GLU A 60 0.21 10.41 -22.25
CA GLU A 60 1.27 9.95 -23.15
C GLU A 60 1.27 10.71 -24.50
N ARG A 61 0.10 11.13 -24.97
CA ARG A 61 -0.04 11.92 -26.18
C ARG A 61 0.34 13.38 -25.97
N SER A 62 -0.07 13.95 -24.84
CA SER A 62 0.12 15.39 -24.56
C SER A 62 1.54 15.73 -24.13
N PHE A 63 2.28 14.84 -23.49
CA PHE A 63 3.62 15.11 -22.98
C PHE A 63 4.71 14.37 -23.78
N ASN A 64 5.93 14.89 -23.77
CA ASN A 64 7.05 14.37 -24.55
C ASN A 64 7.98 13.53 -23.67
N LEU A 65 7.53 12.33 -23.27
CA LEU A 65 8.33 11.42 -22.48
C LEU A 65 9.51 10.83 -23.27
N PRO A 66 10.67 10.61 -22.67
CA PRO A 66 11.02 10.82 -21.26
C PRO A 66 11.55 12.22 -20.92
N LYS A 67 11.47 13.21 -21.83
CA LYS A 67 11.93 14.57 -21.55
C LYS A 67 11.02 15.23 -20.52
N ASP A 68 9.70 15.20 -20.73
CA ASP A 68 8.72 15.50 -19.69
C ASP A 68 8.68 14.34 -18.68
N SER A 69 8.26 14.61 -17.46
CA SER A 69 8.20 13.63 -16.38
C SER A 69 6.77 13.43 -15.88
N ILE A 70 6.37 12.18 -15.64
CA ILE A 70 5.09 11.85 -14.97
C ILE A 70 5.39 11.07 -13.70
N VAL A 71 4.92 11.55 -12.55
CA VAL A 71 5.01 10.88 -11.26
C VAL A 71 3.62 10.42 -10.84
N TRP A 72 3.44 9.10 -10.78
CA TRP A 72 2.19 8.47 -10.35
C TRP A 72 2.14 8.33 -8.83
N ASP A 73 1.13 8.90 -8.17
CA ASP A 73 0.92 8.68 -6.75
C ASP A 73 0.51 7.24 -6.46
N VAL A 74 1.07 6.61 -5.43
CA VAL A 74 1.00 5.17 -5.21
C VAL A 74 1.60 4.38 -6.39
N GLY A 75 1.13 4.64 -7.59
CA GLY A 75 1.55 3.97 -8.83
C GLY A 75 0.83 2.65 -9.11
N HIS A 76 -0.13 2.23 -8.28
CA HIS A 76 -0.94 1.04 -8.49
C HIS A 76 -1.85 1.13 -9.72
N GLN A 77 -2.10 2.32 -10.26
CA GLN A 77 -2.87 2.62 -11.46
C GLN A 77 -2.00 2.81 -12.72
N ALA A 78 -0.70 2.47 -12.68
CA ALA A 78 0.24 2.74 -13.76
C ALA A 78 0.42 1.57 -14.76
N TYR A 79 -0.47 0.58 -14.79
CA TYR A 79 -0.35 -0.57 -15.69
C TYR A 79 -0.50 -0.17 -17.15
N THR A 80 -1.44 0.72 -17.46
CA THR A 80 -1.57 1.31 -18.81
C THR A 80 -0.31 2.06 -19.24
N HIS A 81 0.30 2.84 -18.34
CA HIS A 81 1.59 3.49 -18.58
C HIS A 81 2.69 2.46 -18.91
N LYS A 82 2.76 1.34 -18.18
CA LYS A 82 3.72 0.27 -18.49
C LYS A 82 3.50 -0.32 -19.88
N LEU A 83 2.25 -0.59 -20.26
CA LEU A 83 1.90 -1.10 -21.57
C LEU A 83 2.32 -0.13 -22.70
N LEU A 84 2.05 1.17 -22.54
CA LEU A 84 2.34 2.19 -23.54
C LEU A 84 3.81 2.62 -23.62
N THR A 85 4.62 2.23 -22.63
CA THR A 85 6.05 2.53 -22.55
C THR A 85 6.96 1.34 -22.87
N GLY A 86 6.46 0.39 -23.69
CA GLY A 86 7.25 -0.70 -24.28
C GLY A 86 7.39 -1.95 -23.43
N ARG A 87 6.58 -2.12 -22.38
CA ARG A 87 6.60 -3.29 -21.50
C ARG A 87 5.50 -4.32 -21.81
N TYR A 88 4.86 -4.23 -22.99
CA TYR A 88 3.79 -5.14 -23.42
C TYR A 88 4.23 -6.60 -23.38
N GLU A 89 5.37 -6.95 -23.98
CA GLU A 89 5.89 -8.32 -24.05
C GLU A 89 6.16 -8.94 -22.67
N GLN A 90 6.47 -8.09 -21.68
CA GLN A 90 6.77 -8.51 -20.31
C GLN A 90 5.55 -8.44 -19.39
N PHE A 91 4.43 -7.90 -19.87
CA PHE A 91 3.31 -7.53 -19.02
C PHE A 91 2.69 -8.73 -18.27
N ASP A 92 2.70 -9.93 -18.88
CA ASP A 92 2.22 -11.16 -18.25
C ASP A 92 3.10 -11.65 -17.08
N THR A 93 4.26 -11.02 -16.90
CA THR A 93 5.17 -11.29 -15.77
C THR A 93 4.98 -10.31 -14.60
N ILE A 94 4.01 -9.38 -14.71
CA ILE A 94 3.77 -8.37 -13.68
C ILE A 94 3.52 -9.02 -12.31
N ARG A 95 4.17 -8.52 -11.26
CA ARG A 95 4.09 -8.99 -9.88
C ARG A 95 4.68 -10.39 -9.64
N LYS A 96 5.25 -11.04 -10.66
CA LYS A 96 5.92 -12.34 -10.53
C LYS A 96 7.41 -12.20 -10.26
N LYS A 97 8.02 -13.25 -9.73
CA LYS A 97 9.47 -13.34 -9.53
C LYS A 97 10.20 -13.16 -10.86
N GLY A 98 11.19 -12.27 -10.89
CA GLY A 98 11.96 -11.96 -12.09
C GLY A 98 11.22 -11.16 -13.17
N GLY A 99 9.94 -10.88 -12.98
CA GLY A 99 9.12 -10.06 -13.86
C GLY A 99 9.11 -8.59 -13.49
N ILE A 100 8.20 -7.82 -14.14
CA ILE A 100 8.04 -6.40 -13.87
C ILE A 100 7.23 -6.15 -12.59
N SER A 101 7.54 -5.04 -11.90
CA SER A 101 6.86 -4.60 -10.69
C SER A 101 5.41 -4.17 -10.96
N GLY A 102 4.54 -4.30 -9.98
CA GLY A 102 3.19 -3.72 -9.98
C GLY A 102 3.16 -2.19 -9.84
N PHE A 103 4.31 -1.54 -9.66
CA PHE A 103 4.46 -0.10 -9.46
C PHE A 103 5.52 0.48 -10.40
N PRO A 104 5.51 1.80 -10.68
CA PRO A 104 6.58 2.47 -11.42
C PRO A 104 7.94 2.25 -10.75
N LYS A 105 8.96 1.94 -11.57
CA LYS A 105 10.29 1.62 -11.07
C LYS A 105 11.37 2.13 -12.03
N ARG A 106 12.20 3.05 -11.57
CA ARG A 106 13.29 3.66 -12.35
C ARG A 106 14.24 2.63 -12.99
N ALA A 107 14.47 1.51 -12.29
CA ALA A 107 15.32 0.44 -12.81
C ALA A 107 14.68 -0.37 -13.95
N GLU A 108 13.37 -0.28 -14.17
CA GLU A 108 12.66 -0.98 -15.23
C GLU A 108 12.55 -0.17 -16.52
N SER A 109 12.41 1.14 -16.41
CA SER A 109 12.14 1.98 -17.57
C SER A 109 12.65 3.41 -17.38
N LYS A 110 13.18 3.98 -18.48
CA LYS A 110 13.52 5.41 -18.54
C LYS A 110 12.30 6.34 -18.49
N TYR A 111 11.10 5.81 -18.57
CA TYR A 111 9.83 6.55 -18.48
C TYR A 111 9.29 6.60 -17.04
N ASP A 112 9.92 5.90 -16.11
CA ASP A 112 9.56 5.89 -14.69
C ASP A 112 10.57 6.77 -13.91
N ASP A 113 10.30 8.06 -13.77
CA ASP A 113 11.24 9.01 -13.13
C ASP A 113 11.39 8.82 -11.62
N PHE A 114 10.39 8.21 -10.97
CA PHE A 114 10.36 8.03 -9.52
C PHE A 114 9.74 6.69 -9.12
N ASN A 115 10.37 5.99 -8.16
CA ASN A 115 9.80 4.77 -7.58
C ASN A 115 8.64 5.17 -6.67
N THR A 116 7.47 4.59 -6.89
CA THR A 116 6.29 4.82 -6.05
C THR A 116 5.74 3.52 -5.47
N GLY A 117 4.82 3.61 -4.55
CA GLY A 117 4.22 2.48 -3.82
C GLY A 117 3.31 2.98 -2.69
N HIS A 118 3.78 3.96 -1.93
CA HIS A 118 3.03 4.63 -0.88
C HIS A 118 2.34 5.89 -1.41
N SER A 119 1.19 6.24 -0.82
CA SER A 119 0.35 7.36 -1.23
C SER A 119 0.92 8.72 -0.84
N SER A 120 0.37 9.78 -1.45
CA SER A 120 0.54 11.20 -1.09
C SER A 120 1.92 11.80 -1.38
N THR A 121 2.84 11.04 -2.00
CA THR A 121 4.23 11.47 -2.23
C THR A 121 4.45 12.16 -3.57
N SER A 122 3.54 11.96 -4.54
CA SER A 122 3.75 12.36 -5.95
C SER A 122 3.94 13.87 -6.13
N ILE A 123 3.17 14.70 -5.42
CA ILE A 123 3.26 16.16 -5.56
C ILE A 123 4.64 16.65 -5.11
N SER A 124 5.12 16.18 -3.95
CA SER A 124 6.45 16.54 -3.43
C SER A 124 7.57 16.06 -4.35
N ALA A 125 7.50 14.80 -4.81
CA ALA A 125 8.50 14.22 -5.71
C ALA A 125 8.52 14.95 -7.06
N ALA A 126 7.35 15.17 -7.68
CA ALA A 126 7.24 15.89 -8.95
C ALA A 126 7.69 17.36 -8.82
N TYR A 127 7.38 18.03 -7.71
CA TYR A 127 7.86 19.37 -7.44
C TYR A 127 9.40 19.40 -7.33
N GLY A 128 10.02 18.44 -6.65
CA GLY A 128 11.47 18.29 -6.60
C GLY A 128 12.08 18.14 -7.99
N ILE A 129 11.50 17.30 -8.85
CA ILE A 129 11.92 17.11 -10.24
C ILE A 129 11.78 18.41 -11.04
N ALA A 130 10.63 19.09 -10.92
CA ALA A 130 10.38 20.38 -11.61
C ALA A 130 11.39 21.47 -11.19
N ARG A 131 11.74 21.50 -9.90
CA ARG A 131 12.77 22.42 -9.38
C ARG A 131 14.15 22.10 -9.94
N ALA A 132 14.53 20.84 -10.00
CA ALA A 132 15.80 20.39 -10.58
C ALA A 132 15.90 20.76 -12.06
N LYS A 133 14.86 20.47 -12.86
CA LYS A 133 14.79 20.86 -14.27
C LYS A 133 14.97 22.37 -14.44
N HIS A 134 14.26 23.17 -13.64
CA HIS A 134 14.38 24.63 -13.70
C HIS A 134 15.79 25.12 -13.38
N LEU A 135 16.45 24.55 -12.36
CA LEU A 135 17.83 24.93 -12.00
C LEU A 135 18.84 24.54 -13.09
N MET A 136 18.55 23.48 -13.83
CA MET A 136 19.37 23.05 -14.99
C MET A 136 19.02 23.78 -16.30
N GLY A 137 18.06 24.71 -16.29
CA GLY A 137 17.62 25.42 -17.50
C GLY A 137 16.69 24.59 -18.41
N ASP A 138 16.28 23.41 -17.99
CA ASP A 138 15.34 22.56 -18.74
C ASP A 138 13.92 23.11 -18.61
N GLN A 139 13.25 23.33 -19.75
CA GLN A 139 11.89 23.86 -19.84
C GLN A 139 10.84 22.75 -20.03
N SER A 140 11.18 21.49 -19.82
CA SER A 140 10.23 20.37 -19.92
C SER A 140 9.25 20.36 -18.74
N TYR A 141 8.10 19.73 -18.95
CA TYR A 141 7.03 19.64 -17.97
C TYR A 141 7.26 18.55 -16.95
N THR A 142 6.71 18.73 -15.75
CA THR A 142 6.61 17.70 -14.73
C THR A 142 5.16 17.62 -14.25
N VAL A 143 4.60 16.42 -14.30
CA VAL A 143 3.20 16.12 -13.97
C VAL A 143 3.15 15.18 -12.77
N ALA A 144 2.42 15.55 -11.72
CA ALA A 144 2.03 14.65 -10.65
C ALA A 144 0.61 14.14 -10.91
N VAL A 145 0.39 12.83 -10.92
CA VAL A 145 -0.95 12.23 -11.02
C VAL A 145 -1.31 11.65 -9.66
N ILE A 146 -2.30 12.22 -9.00
CA ILE A 146 -2.73 11.85 -7.65
C ILE A 146 -4.22 11.53 -7.60
N GLY A 147 -4.58 10.44 -6.91
CA GLY A 147 -5.98 10.10 -6.64
C GLY A 147 -6.58 10.94 -5.51
N ASP A 148 -7.89 11.10 -5.52
CA ASP A 148 -8.66 11.84 -4.51
C ASP A 148 -8.50 11.26 -3.09
N GLY A 149 -8.35 9.93 -2.94
CA GLY A 149 -8.01 9.30 -1.67
C GLY A 149 -6.62 9.69 -1.16
N SER A 150 -5.60 9.59 -2.02
CA SER A 150 -4.22 9.96 -1.67
C SER A 150 -4.06 11.46 -1.41
N PHE A 151 -4.90 12.28 -2.04
CA PHE A 151 -4.91 13.72 -1.83
C PHE A 151 -5.36 14.14 -0.42
N THR A 152 -5.94 13.23 0.36
CA THR A 152 -6.31 13.48 1.77
C THR A 152 -5.12 13.42 2.73
N GLY A 153 -3.99 12.85 2.34
CA GLY A 153 -2.81 12.72 3.19
C GLY A 153 -2.07 14.05 3.42
N GLY A 154 -1.50 14.25 4.61
CA GLY A 154 -0.83 15.48 5.02
C GLY A 154 0.29 15.91 4.08
N LEU A 155 1.14 14.98 3.64
CA LEU A 155 2.25 15.26 2.72
C LEU A 155 1.79 15.85 1.37
N ALA A 156 0.60 15.48 0.87
CA ALA A 156 0.04 16.09 -0.33
C ALA A 156 -0.26 17.58 -0.12
N PHE A 157 -0.82 17.96 1.05
CA PHE A 157 -1.05 19.37 1.41
C PHE A 157 0.26 20.13 1.59
N GLU A 158 1.27 19.54 2.21
CA GLU A 158 2.62 20.13 2.33
C GLU A 158 3.24 20.40 0.95
N GLY A 159 3.14 19.40 0.05
CA GLY A 159 3.57 19.52 -1.33
C GLY A 159 2.85 20.67 -2.08
N MET A 160 1.52 20.75 -1.97
CA MET A 160 0.72 21.82 -2.55
C MET A 160 1.10 23.20 -2.00
N ASN A 161 1.19 23.31 -0.67
CA ASN A 161 1.53 24.57 -0.01
C ASN A 161 2.91 25.09 -0.43
N ASN A 162 3.89 24.21 -0.54
CA ASN A 162 5.26 24.57 -0.93
C ASN A 162 5.37 24.93 -2.42
N SER A 163 4.69 24.20 -3.29
CA SER A 163 4.77 24.36 -4.75
C SER A 163 3.91 25.48 -5.32
N GLY A 164 2.96 26.03 -4.55
CA GLY A 164 1.97 26.99 -5.03
C GLY A 164 2.51 28.34 -5.58
N ARG A 165 3.76 28.68 -5.31
CA ARG A 165 4.44 29.87 -5.86
C ARG A 165 5.40 29.55 -7.00
N PHE A 166 5.42 28.30 -7.47
CA PHE A 166 6.35 27.87 -8.51
C PHE A 166 5.76 28.07 -9.91
N ASN A 167 5.99 29.23 -10.50
CA ASN A 167 5.43 29.64 -11.80
C ASN A 167 6.25 29.06 -12.98
N LYS A 168 6.38 27.74 -13.05
CA LYS A 168 7.07 27.00 -14.10
C LYS A 168 6.24 25.77 -14.49
N ASN A 169 6.73 24.99 -15.41
CA ASN A 169 6.10 23.83 -16.05
C ASN A 169 5.77 22.69 -15.07
N PHE A 170 4.86 22.94 -14.11
CA PHE A 170 4.43 22.03 -13.08
C PHE A 170 2.90 21.88 -13.07
N ILE A 171 2.43 20.64 -13.22
CA ILE A 171 1.00 20.30 -13.31
C ILE A 171 0.69 19.20 -12.31
N VAL A 172 -0.40 19.35 -11.56
CA VAL A 172 -0.99 18.31 -10.72
C VAL A 172 -2.29 17.85 -11.38
N VAL A 173 -2.41 16.58 -11.68
CA VAL A 173 -3.64 15.94 -12.17
C VAL A 173 -4.30 15.24 -11.00
N LEU A 174 -5.43 15.78 -10.53
CA LEU A 174 -6.26 15.18 -9.50
C LEU A 174 -7.27 14.25 -10.15
N ASN A 175 -7.06 12.94 -10.03
CA ASN A 175 -7.99 11.91 -10.50
C ASN A 175 -9.04 11.63 -9.43
N ASP A 176 -10.25 12.12 -9.63
CA ASP A 176 -11.37 12.01 -8.71
C ASP A 176 -12.36 10.92 -9.16
N ASN A 177 -12.37 9.80 -8.46
CA ASN A 177 -13.30 8.70 -8.69
C ASN A 177 -14.22 8.41 -7.48
N LYS A 178 -14.21 9.27 -6.45
CA LYS A 178 -14.98 9.18 -5.19
C LYS A 178 -14.56 8.07 -4.24
N MET A 179 -13.48 7.35 -4.52
CA MET A 179 -13.10 6.15 -3.79
C MET A 179 -11.60 6.04 -3.59
N SER A 180 -11.21 5.67 -2.38
CA SER A 180 -9.95 4.99 -2.10
C SER A 180 -10.16 3.46 -2.22
N ILE A 181 -9.76 2.67 -1.24
CA ILE A 181 -10.21 1.26 -1.11
C ILE A 181 -11.71 1.25 -0.73
N SER A 182 -12.12 2.16 0.15
CA SER A 182 -13.50 2.46 0.54
C SER A 182 -13.92 3.86 0.05
N PRO A 183 -15.20 4.26 0.16
CA PRO A 183 -15.62 5.63 -0.13
C PRO A 183 -14.81 6.64 0.68
N ASN A 184 -14.38 7.72 0.02
CA ASN A 184 -13.55 8.74 0.66
C ASN A 184 -14.31 9.45 1.78
N VAL A 185 -13.62 9.72 2.89
CA VAL A 185 -14.15 10.37 4.08
C VAL A 185 -13.65 11.82 4.22
N GLY A 186 -14.31 12.60 5.06
CA GLY A 186 -13.87 13.93 5.48
C GLY A 186 -14.40 15.09 4.64
N ALA A 187 -14.00 16.30 5.03
CA ALA A 187 -14.47 17.56 4.46
C ALA A 187 -14.01 17.77 3.01
N LEU A 188 -12.81 17.31 2.66
CA LEU A 188 -12.27 17.45 1.31
C LEU A 188 -13.10 16.63 0.30
N SER A 189 -13.49 15.41 0.63
CA SER A 189 -14.38 14.58 -0.21
C SER A 189 -15.73 15.27 -0.46
N ARG A 190 -16.30 15.91 0.57
CA ARG A 190 -17.52 16.72 0.43
C ARG A 190 -17.29 17.93 -0.48
N TYR A 191 -16.17 18.62 -0.32
CA TYR A 191 -15.81 19.76 -1.16
C TYR A 191 -15.69 19.36 -2.64
N LEU A 192 -14.97 18.31 -2.97
CA LEU A 192 -14.85 17.79 -4.34
C LEU A 192 -16.21 17.39 -4.93
N THR A 193 -17.09 16.79 -4.11
CA THR A 193 -18.47 16.48 -4.51
C THR A 193 -19.25 17.76 -4.84
N THR A 194 -19.12 18.81 -4.03
CA THR A 194 -19.77 20.10 -4.26
C THR A 194 -19.28 20.75 -5.56
N VAL A 195 -17.97 20.72 -5.83
CA VAL A 195 -17.38 21.25 -7.08
C VAL A 195 -17.93 20.53 -8.32
N ARG A 196 -18.16 19.21 -8.22
CA ARG A 196 -18.76 18.41 -9.32
C ARG A 196 -20.25 18.70 -9.59
N ILE A 197 -21.02 19.00 -8.56
CA ILE A 197 -22.51 19.08 -8.64
C ILE A 197 -23.00 20.50 -8.98
N GLN A 198 -22.14 21.47 -9.20
CA GLN A 198 -22.57 22.87 -9.44
C GLN A 198 -23.57 22.96 -10.62
N PRO A 199 -24.88 23.24 -10.37
CA PRO A 199 -25.95 23.04 -11.35
C PRO A 199 -25.87 23.94 -12.58
N TRP A 200 -25.24 25.11 -12.47
CA TRP A 200 -25.13 26.08 -13.55
C TRP A 200 -24.14 25.63 -14.65
N TYR A 201 -23.08 24.89 -14.29
CA TYR A 201 -22.13 24.35 -15.25
C TYR A 201 -22.81 23.36 -16.21
N MET A 202 -23.64 22.44 -15.69
CA MET A 202 -24.44 21.51 -16.50
C MET A 202 -25.48 22.24 -17.37
N ARG A 203 -26.05 23.36 -16.88
CA ARG A 203 -26.99 24.18 -17.68
C ARG A 203 -26.29 24.93 -18.79
N VAL A 204 -25.14 25.56 -18.51
CA VAL A 204 -24.36 26.30 -19.52
C VAL A 204 -23.82 25.34 -20.58
N LYS A 205 -23.34 24.12 -20.21
CA LYS A 205 -22.91 23.10 -21.17
C LYS A 205 -24.07 22.71 -22.11
N LYS A 206 -25.23 22.35 -21.56
CA LYS A 206 -26.43 21.99 -22.36
C LYS A 206 -26.98 23.12 -23.22
N ILE A 207 -26.96 24.36 -22.76
CA ILE A 207 -27.45 25.53 -23.51
C ILE A 207 -26.47 25.86 -24.66
N THR A 208 -25.17 25.79 -24.42
CA THR A 208 -24.15 26.06 -25.46
C THR A 208 -24.14 24.96 -26.53
N GLU A 209 -24.28 23.71 -26.16
CA GLU A 209 -24.41 22.59 -27.11
C GLU A 209 -25.68 22.73 -27.97
N LYS A 210 -26.83 23.08 -27.35
CA LYS A 210 -28.07 23.34 -28.08
C LYS A 210 -27.99 24.52 -29.05
N ILE A 211 -27.36 25.62 -28.66
CA ILE A 211 -27.21 26.83 -29.50
C ILE A 211 -26.25 26.54 -30.67
N LEU A 212 -25.16 25.78 -30.45
CA LEU A 212 -24.20 25.40 -31.50
C LEU A 212 -24.79 24.46 -32.56
N LEU A 213 -25.73 23.59 -32.16
CA LEU A 213 -26.39 22.65 -33.07
C LEU A 213 -27.47 23.28 -33.98
N HIS A 214 -27.94 24.50 -33.68
CA HIS A 214 -29.02 25.17 -34.38
C HIS A 214 -28.60 26.34 -35.28
N ILE A 215 -27.26 26.59 -35.50
CA ILE A 215 -26.79 27.66 -36.38
C ILE A 215 -26.08 27.04 -37.60
N PRO A 216 -26.76 26.93 -38.74
CA PRO A 216 -26.11 26.49 -39.98
C PRO A 216 -25.19 27.60 -40.51
N LEU A 217 -24.00 27.23 -41.01
CA LEU A 217 -23.01 28.05 -41.74
C LEU A 217 -21.96 28.89 -41.02
N ILE A 218 -21.93 29.03 -39.70
CA ILE A 218 -20.88 29.87 -39.04
C ILE A 218 -20.08 29.04 -37.98
N GLY A 219 -20.14 27.73 -38.03
CA GLY A 219 -19.72 26.85 -36.92
C GLY A 219 -18.23 26.87 -36.53
N LYS A 220 -17.31 26.88 -37.49
CA LYS A 220 -15.88 26.67 -37.17
C LYS A 220 -15.15 27.91 -36.60
N PRO A 221 -15.26 29.13 -37.16
CA PRO A 221 -14.61 30.31 -36.57
C PRO A 221 -15.26 30.78 -35.26
N LEU A 222 -16.60 30.65 -35.14
CA LEU A 222 -17.34 31.03 -33.92
C LEU A 222 -17.05 30.04 -32.77
N LYS A 223 -16.85 28.74 -33.07
CA LYS A 223 -16.42 27.75 -32.09
C LYS A 223 -15.06 28.11 -31.48
N ARG A 224 -14.08 28.57 -32.27
CA ARG A 224 -12.77 29.05 -31.78
C ARG A 224 -12.88 30.33 -30.95
N PHE A 225 -13.73 31.28 -31.36
CA PHE A 225 -13.93 32.56 -30.64
C PHE A 225 -14.65 32.34 -29.30
N LEU A 226 -15.65 31.48 -29.26
CA LEU A 226 -16.38 31.09 -28.04
C LEU A 226 -15.53 30.21 -27.09
N GLN A 227 -14.63 29.39 -27.60
CA GLN A 227 -13.66 28.67 -26.79
C GLN A 227 -12.66 29.59 -26.10
N GLY A 228 -12.18 30.65 -26.76
CA GLY A 228 -11.32 31.69 -26.16
C GLY A 228 -12.07 32.58 -25.13
N GLY A 229 -13.33 32.89 -25.38
CA GLY A 229 -14.19 33.61 -24.44
C GLY A 229 -14.63 32.79 -23.23
N LYS A 230 -14.87 31.48 -23.41
CA LYS A 230 -15.22 30.56 -22.32
C LYS A 230 -14.11 30.45 -21.27
N SER A 231 -12.84 30.44 -21.66
CA SER A 231 -11.73 30.37 -20.71
C SER A 231 -11.64 31.61 -19.81
N LYS A 232 -11.90 32.78 -20.36
CA LYS A 232 -11.95 34.05 -19.58
C LYS A 232 -13.17 34.13 -18.65
N LEU A 233 -14.35 33.68 -19.12
CA LEU A 233 -15.55 33.62 -18.29
C LEU A 233 -15.46 32.51 -17.20
N LYS A 234 -14.82 31.39 -17.52
CA LYS A 234 -14.60 30.28 -16.58
C LYS A 234 -13.65 30.69 -15.44
N ASN A 235 -12.59 31.42 -15.75
CA ASN A 235 -11.65 31.93 -14.75
C ASN A 235 -12.27 33.04 -13.87
N LEU A 236 -13.30 33.75 -14.34
CA LEU A 236 -14.03 34.76 -13.55
C LEU A 236 -15.01 34.17 -12.55
N VAL A 237 -15.49 32.93 -12.78
CA VAL A 237 -16.54 32.29 -11.98
C VAL A 237 -15.97 31.35 -10.90
N TYR A 238 -14.77 30.82 -11.08
CA TYR A 238 -14.10 29.95 -10.12
C TYR A 238 -13.04 30.64 -9.24
N LYS A 239 -13.10 31.95 -9.06
CA LYS A 239 -12.28 32.60 -8.04
C LYS A 239 -12.77 32.18 -6.66
N ASN A 240 -11.85 31.58 -5.88
CA ASN A 240 -11.96 31.12 -4.50
C ASN A 240 -12.20 29.61 -4.33
N THR A 241 -11.57 28.77 -5.13
CA THR A 241 -11.45 27.35 -4.80
C THR A 241 -10.37 27.16 -3.71
N LEU A 242 -10.41 26.03 -3.00
CA LEU A 242 -9.33 25.64 -2.09
C LEU A 242 -7.96 25.67 -2.79
N PHE A 243 -7.92 25.30 -4.05
CA PHE A 243 -6.70 25.23 -4.86
C PHE A 243 -6.12 26.61 -5.19
N ASP A 244 -6.98 27.61 -5.40
CA ASP A 244 -6.54 28.99 -5.57
C ASP A 244 -5.87 29.55 -4.31
N CYS A 245 -6.33 29.13 -3.12
CA CYS A 245 -5.70 29.49 -1.85
C CYS A 245 -4.27 28.94 -1.74
N PHE A 246 -4.00 27.79 -2.34
CA PHE A 246 -2.64 27.23 -2.46
C PHE A 246 -1.82 27.87 -3.59
N GLY A 247 -2.40 28.75 -4.41
CA GLY A 247 -1.72 29.40 -5.54
C GLY A 247 -1.75 28.61 -6.84
N PHE A 248 -2.57 27.59 -6.94
CA PHE A 248 -2.77 26.80 -8.16
C PHE A 248 -3.89 27.38 -9.03
N THR A 249 -3.67 27.41 -10.34
CA THR A 249 -4.77 27.63 -11.28
C THR A 249 -5.56 26.33 -11.42
N TYR A 250 -6.85 26.37 -11.09
CA TYR A 250 -7.74 25.22 -11.18
C TYR A 250 -8.36 25.11 -12.58
N LEU A 251 -8.24 23.91 -13.19
CA LEU A 251 -8.89 23.54 -14.44
C LEU A 251 -9.75 22.27 -14.21
N GLY A 252 -11.03 22.34 -14.44
CA GLY A 252 -11.89 21.17 -14.29
C GLY A 252 -13.30 21.53 -13.79
N PRO A 253 -14.11 20.52 -13.42
CA PRO A 253 -13.87 19.09 -13.63
C PRO A 253 -13.91 18.72 -15.12
N ILE A 254 -13.02 17.80 -15.54
CA ILE A 254 -12.88 17.28 -16.91
C ILE A 254 -13.36 15.83 -16.93
N ASP A 255 -14.04 15.40 -17.99
CA ASP A 255 -14.36 13.98 -18.18
C ASP A 255 -13.08 13.19 -18.47
N GLY A 256 -12.68 12.33 -17.52
CA GLY A 256 -11.47 11.52 -17.60
C GLY A 256 -11.55 10.36 -18.60
N HIS A 257 -12.70 10.20 -19.26
CA HIS A 257 -12.92 9.21 -20.30
C HIS A 257 -13.07 9.83 -21.70
N ASN A 258 -12.87 11.13 -21.82
CA ASN A 258 -12.88 11.85 -23.08
C ASN A 258 -11.46 12.34 -23.39
N ILE A 259 -10.76 11.66 -24.31
CA ILE A 259 -9.36 11.96 -24.68
C ILE A 259 -9.24 13.39 -25.20
N ASP A 260 -10.14 13.87 -26.04
CA ASP A 260 -10.11 15.22 -26.60
C ASP A 260 -10.24 16.30 -25.52
N GLU A 261 -11.16 16.10 -24.55
CA GLU A 261 -11.32 17.03 -23.44
C GLU A 261 -10.06 17.07 -22.56
N LEU A 262 -9.45 15.91 -22.32
CA LEU A 262 -8.20 15.78 -21.56
C LEU A 262 -7.03 16.47 -22.27
N GLU A 263 -6.80 16.18 -23.55
CA GLU A 263 -5.74 16.82 -24.35
C GLU A 263 -5.91 18.33 -24.38
N ASN A 264 -7.13 18.83 -24.63
CA ASN A 264 -7.42 20.25 -24.58
C ASN A 264 -7.13 20.88 -23.21
N ALA A 265 -7.45 20.17 -22.11
CA ALA A 265 -7.15 20.66 -20.75
C ALA A 265 -5.64 20.72 -20.50
N PHE A 266 -4.87 19.71 -20.93
CA PHE A 266 -3.41 19.71 -20.81
C PHE A 266 -2.77 20.81 -21.65
N GLU A 267 -3.23 21.04 -22.88
CA GLU A 267 -2.75 22.14 -23.71
C GLU A 267 -3.09 23.52 -23.11
N CYS A 268 -4.24 23.65 -22.44
CA CYS A 268 -4.56 24.86 -21.66
C CYS A 268 -3.65 25.00 -20.44
N ALA A 269 -3.39 23.91 -19.72
CA ALA A 269 -2.50 23.91 -18.55
C ALA A 269 -1.07 24.35 -18.91
N LYS A 270 -0.54 23.92 -20.04
CA LYS A 270 0.79 24.31 -20.54
C LYS A 270 0.92 25.80 -20.85
N LYS A 271 -0.19 26.50 -21.14
CA LYS A 271 -0.21 27.94 -21.47
C LYS A 271 -0.31 28.84 -20.23
N VAL A 272 -0.52 28.25 -19.06
CA VAL A 272 -0.69 28.99 -17.81
C VAL A 272 0.68 29.21 -17.15
N ASN A 273 0.97 30.42 -16.75
CA ASN A 273 2.23 30.77 -16.06
C ASN A 273 2.08 30.73 -14.52
N SER A 274 1.55 29.64 -14.01
CA SER A 274 1.44 29.31 -12.59
C SER A 274 1.36 27.78 -12.46
N PRO A 275 1.55 27.18 -11.28
CA PRO A 275 1.26 25.77 -11.09
C PRO A 275 -0.24 25.54 -11.38
N VAL A 276 -0.54 24.42 -12.04
CA VAL A 276 -1.91 24.10 -12.49
C VAL A 276 -2.38 22.83 -11.81
N LEU A 277 -3.63 22.84 -11.32
CA LEU A 277 -4.32 21.62 -10.91
C LEU A 277 -5.42 21.31 -11.95
N VAL A 278 -5.26 20.18 -12.62
CA VAL A 278 -6.27 19.63 -13.56
C VAL A 278 -7.11 18.61 -12.80
N HIS A 279 -8.37 18.92 -12.56
CA HIS A 279 -9.31 18.03 -11.88
C HIS A 279 -10.03 17.16 -12.91
N VAL A 280 -9.77 15.85 -12.86
CA VAL A 280 -10.30 14.85 -13.78
C VAL A 280 -11.27 13.93 -13.03
N VAL A 281 -12.44 13.66 -13.59
CA VAL A 281 -13.43 12.76 -13.00
C VAL A 281 -13.43 11.46 -13.79
N THR A 282 -13.20 10.33 -13.10
CA THR A 282 -13.16 9.00 -13.72
C THR A 282 -14.14 8.03 -13.05
N LYS A 283 -14.40 6.90 -13.71
CA LYS A 283 -15.18 5.78 -13.17
C LYS A 283 -14.24 4.60 -12.89
N LYS A 284 -14.07 4.26 -11.63
CA LYS A 284 -13.25 3.13 -11.19
C LYS A 284 -13.85 1.81 -11.70
N GLY A 285 -13.02 0.93 -12.27
CA GLY A 285 -13.48 -0.35 -12.83
C GLY A 285 -14.08 -0.29 -14.24
N LYS A 286 -14.07 0.88 -14.91
CA LYS A 286 -14.72 1.11 -16.21
C LYS A 286 -14.40 0.04 -17.25
N GLY A 287 -15.48 -0.51 -17.87
CA GLY A 287 -15.39 -1.47 -18.97
C GLY A 287 -15.29 -2.93 -18.53
N TYR A 288 -15.39 -3.21 -17.20
CA TYR A 288 -15.53 -4.56 -16.67
C TYR A 288 -16.60 -4.54 -15.58
N GLN A 289 -17.78 -5.07 -15.89
CA GLN A 289 -18.98 -4.92 -15.05
C GLN A 289 -18.79 -5.36 -13.59
N PRO A 290 -18.14 -6.53 -13.28
CA PRO A 290 -17.90 -6.90 -11.88
C PRO A 290 -17.05 -5.87 -11.11
N ALA A 291 -16.09 -5.23 -11.77
CA ALA A 291 -15.27 -4.19 -11.13
C ALA A 291 -15.99 -2.83 -11.02
N GLU A 292 -16.94 -2.54 -11.90
CA GLU A 292 -17.80 -1.35 -11.80
C GLU A 292 -18.79 -1.46 -10.63
N ASP A 293 -19.34 -2.66 -10.41
CA ASP A 293 -20.32 -2.95 -9.36
C ASP A 293 -19.66 -3.06 -7.98
N ASN A 294 -18.42 -3.59 -7.92
CA ASN A 294 -17.65 -3.71 -6.69
C ASN A 294 -16.21 -3.18 -6.83
N PRO A 295 -16.02 -1.86 -7.03
CA PRO A 295 -14.69 -1.30 -7.27
C PRO A 295 -13.73 -1.45 -6.08
N GLY A 296 -14.23 -1.60 -4.86
CA GLY A 296 -13.43 -1.89 -3.67
C GLY A 296 -12.86 -3.30 -3.66
N GLY A 297 -13.65 -4.30 -4.02
CA GLY A 297 -13.22 -5.70 -4.14
C GLY A 297 -12.12 -5.89 -5.20
N PHE A 298 -12.22 -5.14 -6.30
CA PHE A 298 -11.23 -5.16 -7.38
C PHE A 298 -10.12 -4.11 -7.24
N HIS A 299 -10.06 -3.40 -6.11
CA HIS A 299 -8.96 -2.48 -5.86
C HIS A 299 -7.60 -3.20 -5.78
N GLY A 300 -7.56 -4.30 -5.03
CA GLY A 300 -6.42 -5.21 -4.97
C GLY A 300 -6.95 -6.63 -4.83
N ILE A 301 -7.10 -7.32 -5.96
CA ILE A 301 -7.71 -8.65 -6.05
C ILE A 301 -6.65 -9.73 -6.28
N GLY A 302 -6.87 -10.93 -5.73
CA GLY A 302 -6.14 -12.14 -6.08
C GLY A 302 -6.52 -12.67 -7.46
N ARG A 303 -6.24 -13.93 -7.73
CA ARG A 303 -6.74 -14.62 -8.95
C ARG A 303 -8.26 -14.72 -8.90
N PHE A 304 -8.90 -14.50 -10.03
CA PHE A 304 -10.37 -14.54 -10.14
C PHE A 304 -10.82 -15.11 -11.48
N ASP A 305 -12.04 -15.57 -11.55
CA ASP A 305 -12.70 -16.00 -12.78
C ASP A 305 -13.23 -14.78 -13.55
N ILE A 306 -12.91 -14.66 -14.83
CA ILE A 306 -13.21 -13.46 -15.63
C ILE A 306 -14.73 -13.31 -15.85
N ASP A 307 -15.45 -14.41 -16.03
CA ASP A 307 -16.87 -14.35 -16.40
C ASP A 307 -17.73 -13.99 -15.19
N SER A 308 -17.44 -14.56 -14.02
CA SER A 308 -18.18 -14.30 -12.78
C SER A 308 -17.63 -13.15 -11.95
N GLY A 309 -16.33 -12.84 -12.09
CA GLY A 309 -15.63 -11.89 -11.20
C GLY A 309 -15.28 -12.46 -9.83
N GLU A 310 -15.60 -13.74 -9.55
CA GLU A 310 -15.41 -14.34 -8.23
C GLU A 310 -13.93 -14.73 -7.99
N PRO A 311 -13.39 -14.45 -6.78
CA PRO A 311 -12.04 -14.87 -6.41
C PRO A 311 -11.91 -16.39 -6.40
N LEU A 312 -10.84 -16.94 -6.99
CA LEU A 312 -10.56 -18.38 -7.03
C LEU A 312 -10.15 -18.96 -5.67
N SER A 313 -9.85 -18.13 -4.69
CA SER A 313 -9.52 -18.57 -3.34
C SER A 313 -10.01 -17.55 -2.31
N SER A 314 -10.72 -18.02 -1.30
CA SER A 314 -11.06 -17.27 -0.10
C SER A 314 -10.58 -18.06 1.12
N HIS A 315 -9.68 -17.50 1.90
CA HIS A 315 -9.23 -18.11 3.14
C HIS A 315 -9.58 -17.20 4.32
N LYS A 316 -10.07 -17.82 5.41
CA LYS A 316 -10.13 -17.14 6.70
C LYS A 316 -8.68 -16.85 7.12
N GLY A 317 -8.32 -15.58 7.18
CA GLY A 317 -6.97 -15.14 7.55
C GLY A 317 -6.96 -14.44 8.90
N PHE A 318 -5.77 -14.09 9.35
CA PHE A 318 -5.55 -13.35 10.58
C PHE A 318 -6.34 -12.03 10.63
N SER A 319 -6.47 -11.32 9.50
CA SER A 319 -7.28 -10.07 9.43
C SER A 319 -8.75 -10.33 9.78
N ALA A 320 -9.33 -11.44 9.31
CA ALA A 320 -10.72 -11.78 9.62
C ALA A 320 -10.88 -12.20 11.09
N GLU A 321 -9.93 -12.94 11.65
CA GLU A 321 -9.93 -13.32 13.05
C GLU A 321 -9.71 -12.11 13.98
N PHE A 322 -8.83 -11.17 13.59
CA PHE A 322 -8.66 -9.90 14.27
C PHE A 322 -9.98 -9.12 14.34
N GLY A 323 -10.64 -8.93 13.19
CA GLY A 323 -11.92 -8.21 13.13
C GLY A 323 -13.02 -8.88 13.95
N LYS A 324 -13.10 -10.21 13.92
CA LYS A 324 -14.02 -11.00 14.73
C LYS A 324 -13.76 -10.78 16.23
N THR A 325 -12.50 -10.93 16.67
CA THR A 325 -12.09 -10.74 18.07
C THR A 325 -12.38 -9.31 18.53
N MET A 326 -12.12 -8.30 17.70
CA MET A 326 -12.47 -6.91 17.98
C MET A 326 -13.97 -6.72 18.20
N CYS A 327 -14.82 -7.37 17.40
CA CYS A 327 -16.27 -7.31 17.59
C CYS A 327 -16.69 -7.99 18.90
N GLU A 328 -16.17 -9.18 19.20
CA GLU A 328 -16.48 -9.92 20.42
C GLU A 328 -16.13 -9.09 21.67
N LEU A 329 -14.92 -8.54 21.74
CA LEU A 329 -14.48 -7.71 22.87
C LEU A 329 -15.30 -6.40 23.00
N ALA A 330 -15.70 -5.80 21.88
CA ALA A 330 -16.43 -4.53 21.88
C ALA A 330 -17.92 -4.67 22.25
N VAL A 331 -18.48 -5.87 22.25
CA VAL A 331 -19.84 -6.14 22.77
C VAL A 331 -19.90 -5.83 24.25
N ASP A 332 -18.92 -6.34 25.00
CA ASP A 332 -18.89 -6.25 26.45
C ASP A 332 -18.23 -4.95 26.95
N ASP A 333 -17.33 -4.36 26.18
CA ASP A 333 -16.62 -3.14 26.56
C ASP A 333 -16.90 -1.96 25.62
N LYS A 334 -17.72 -1.01 26.09
CA LYS A 334 -18.08 0.20 25.33
C LYS A 334 -16.92 1.20 25.16
N LYS A 335 -15.80 1.02 25.83
CA LYS A 335 -14.61 1.87 25.70
C LYS A 335 -13.76 1.51 24.48
N ILE A 336 -13.91 0.30 23.95
CA ILE A 336 -13.16 -0.14 22.77
C ILE A 336 -13.61 0.64 21.54
N CYS A 337 -12.64 1.27 20.86
CA CYS A 337 -12.80 1.97 19.61
C CYS A 337 -11.89 1.36 18.55
N ALA A 338 -12.34 1.29 17.32
CA ALA A 338 -11.50 0.87 16.18
C ALA A 338 -11.17 2.06 15.28
N ILE A 339 -9.91 2.20 14.93
CA ILE A 339 -9.40 3.23 14.01
C ILE A 339 -8.78 2.53 12.80
N THR A 340 -8.98 3.07 11.60
CA THR A 340 -8.31 2.62 10.39
C THR A 340 -7.96 3.81 9.49
N ALA A 341 -6.97 3.64 8.62
CA ALA A 341 -6.56 4.62 7.63
C ALA A 341 -6.94 4.13 6.22
N ALA A 342 -8.23 4.22 5.87
CA ALA A 342 -8.81 3.75 4.59
C ALA A 342 -8.63 2.24 4.30
N MET A 343 -8.44 1.41 5.33
CA MET A 343 -8.14 -0.02 5.21
C MET A 343 -9.16 -0.93 5.91
N SER A 344 -10.40 -0.48 6.15
CA SER A 344 -11.41 -1.21 6.94
C SER A 344 -11.62 -2.64 6.47
N GLY A 345 -11.75 -2.86 5.15
CA GLY A 345 -11.90 -4.20 4.57
C GLY A 345 -10.64 -5.06 4.71
N GLY A 346 -9.49 -4.49 4.43
CA GLY A 346 -8.22 -5.20 4.44
C GLY A 346 -7.71 -5.59 5.83
N THR A 347 -8.13 -4.87 6.88
CA THR A 347 -7.79 -5.15 8.27
C THR A 347 -8.91 -5.90 9.03
N GLY A 348 -9.96 -6.35 8.32
CA GLY A 348 -11.06 -7.12 8.92
C GLY A 348 -12.09 -6.30 9.71
N LEU A 349 -12.02 -4.97 9.71
CA LEU A 349 -12.88 -4.11 10.51
C LEU A 349 -14.25 -3.77 9.88
N THR A 350 -14.60 -4.35 8.74
CA THR A 350 -15.88 -4.07 8.06
C THR A 350 -17.08 -4.36 8.94
N GLU A 351 -17.09 -5.51 9.64
CA GLU A 351 -18.18 -5.86 10.53
C GLU A 351 -18.24 -4.94 11.76
N PHE A 352 -17.07 -4.60 12.35
CA PHE A 352 -16.98 -3.63 13.44
C PHE A 352 -17.59 -2.27 13.03
N SER A 353 -17.28 -1.79 11.84
CA SER A 353 -17.81 -0.52 11.32
C SER A 353 -19.33 -0.53 11.17
N ARG A 354 -19.91 -1.70 10.89
CA ARG A 354 -21.36 -1.88 10.76
C ARG A 354 -22.06 -1.94 12.12
N LEU A 355 -21.49 -2.69 13.08
CA LEU A 355 -22.07 -2.92 14.40
C LEU A 355 -21.87 -1.75 15.35
N PHE A 356 -20.72 -1.08 15.31
CA PHE A 356 -20.31 -0.07 16.28
C PHE A 356 -19.96 1.28 15.62
N LYS A 357 -20.87 1.82 14.82
CA LYS A 357 -20.65 3.02 13.99
C LYS A 357 -20.07 4.22 14.74
N GLU A 358 -20.49 4.45 15.99
CA GLU A 358 -20.05 5.59 16.81
C GLU A 358 -18.67 5.39 17.42
N ARG A 359 -18.14 4.17 17.36
CA ARG A 359 -16.83 3.78 17.91
C ARG A 359 -15.86 3.32 16.81
N PHE A 360 -16.25 3.52 15.55
CA PHE A 360 -15.43 3.25 14.38
C PHE A 360 -15.00 4.55 13.71
N PHE A 361 -13.70 4.71 13.49
CA PHE A 361 -13.11 5.90 12.90
C PHE A 361 -12.25 5.52 11.70
N ASP A 362 -12.72 5.82 10.49
CA ASP A 362 -11.88 5.83 9.30
C ASP A 362 -11.36 7.26 9.09
N VAL A 363 -10.07 7.44 9.21
CA VAL A 363 -9.42 8.77 9.12
C VAL A 363 -8.97 9.11 7.70
N GLY A 364 -9.25 8.25 6.72
CA GLY A 364 -8.66 8.37 5.38
C GLY A 364 -7.20 7.91 5.38
N ILE A 365 -6.45 8.23 4.32
CA ILE A 365 -5.03 7.86 4.24
C ILE A 365 -4.19 8.87 5.05
N ALA A 366 -4.18 8.67 6.37
CA ALA A 366 -3.56 9.60 7.33
C ALA A 366 -3.13 8.85 8.60
N GLU A 367 -2.10 8.01 8.49
CA GLU A 367 -1.61 7.13 9.55
C GLU A 367 -1.09 7.93 10.75
N GLU A 368 -0.41 9.05 10.51
CA GLU A 368 0.08 9.97 11.55
C GLU A 368 -1.08 10.54 12.39
N HIS A 369 -2.14 11.00 11.71
CA HIS A 369 -3.35 11.47 12.36
C HIS A 369 -4.04 10.36 13.15
N ALA A 370 -4.09 9.12 12.62
CA ALA A 370 -4.70 7.98 13.30
C ALA A 370 -4.06 7.71 14.67
N VAL A 371 -2.73 7.75 14.75
CA VAL A 371 -2.00 7.54 16.02
C VAL A 371 -2.28 8.68 17.01
N THR A 372 -2.09 9.92 16.60
CA THR A 372 -2.33 11.09 17.49
C THR A 372 -3.79 11.18 17.94
N PHE A 373 -4.74 10.90 17.04
CA PHE A 373 -6.17 10.82 17.35
C PHE A 373 -6.47 9.71 18.37
N GLY A 374 -5.89 8.52 18.17
CA GLY A 374 -5.98 7.40 19.10
C GLY A 374 -5.44 7.76 20.50
N CYS A 375 -4.30 8.46 20.55
CA CYS A 375 -3.73 8.98 21.80
C CYS A 375 -4.70 9.95 22.49
N GLY A 376 -5.38 10.81 21.72
CA GLY A 376 -6.43 11.71 22.26
C GLY A 376 -7.60 10.94 22.87
N LEU A 377 -8.06 9.86 22.26
CA LEU A 377 -9.09 8.97 22.81
C LEU A 377 -8.62 8.28 24.10
N ALA A 378 -7.40 7.74 24.08
CA ALA A 378 -6.79 7.07 25.24
C ALA A 378 -6.64 8.02 26.44
N ALA A 379 -6.24 9.26 26.21
CA ALA A 379 -6.10 10.30 27.24
C ALA A 379 -7.43 10.62 27.97
N LYS A 380 -8.57 10.24 27.38
CA LYS A 380 -9.91 10.37 27.96
C LYS A 380 -10.50 9.03 28.44
N GLY A 381 -9.67 7.99 28.52
CA GLY A 381 -10.04 6.70 29.09
C GLY A 381 -10.76 5.74 28.16
N MET A 382 -10.74 6.02 26.83
CA MET A 382 -11.14 5.03 25.82
C MET A 382 -10.02 4.00 25.60
N ARG A 383 -10.34 2.89 24.94
CA ARG A 383 -9.42 1.83 24.53
C ARG A 383 -9.33 1.78 23.01
N PRO A 384 -8.57 2.69 22.38
CA PRO A 384 -8.42 2.75 20.94
C PRO A 384 -7.53 1.62 20.42
N VAL A 385 -7.97 0.99 19.34
CA VAL A 385 -7.21 0.01 18.56
C VAL A 385 -7.08 0.52 17.14
N PHE A 386 -5.85 0.84 16.71
CA PHE A 386 -5.57 1.26 15.34
C PHE A 386 -5.09 0.08 14.52
N ALA A 387 -5.86 -0.30 13.50
CA ALA A 387 -5.51 -1.38 12.58
C ALA A 387 -4.91 -0.83 11.28
N VAL A 388 -3.69 -1.27 10.96
CA VAL A 388 -2.89 -0.72 9.87
C VAL A 388 -1.98 -1.80 9.28
N TYR A 389 -1.65 -1.69 7.97
CA TYR A 389 -0.65 -2.56 7.38
C TYR A 389 0.76 -2.18 7.87
N SER A 390 1.58 -3.20 8.11
CA SER A 390 2.94 -3.06 8.62
C SER A 390 3.76 -2.01 7.85
N THR A 391 3.77 -2.07 6.53
CA THR A 391 4.52 -1.11 5.70
C THR A 391 4.04 0.34 5.85
N PHE A 392 2.74 0.57 6.10
CA PHE A 392 2.18 1.93 6.24
C PHE A 392 2.36 2.50 7.65
N LEU A 393 2.49 1.64 8.67
CA LEU A 393 2.73 2.08 10.05
C LEU A 393 4.01 2.92 10.19
N GLN A 394 5.02 2.69 9.33
CA GLN A 394 6.28 3.43 9.38
C GLN A 394 6.11 4.95 9.20
N ARG A 395 5.00 5.42 8.59
CA ARG A 395 4.69 6.84 8.47
C ARG A 395 4.44 7.51 9.81
N ALA A 396 3.90 6.78 10.77
CA ALA A 396 3.51 7.29 12.07
C ALA A 396 4.58 7.05 13.16
N TYR A 397 5.84 6.81 12.78
CA TYR A 397 6.91 6.50 13.72
C TYR A 397 7.08 7.59 14.78
N ASP A 398 7.11 8.86 14.38
CA ASP A 398 7.22 10.00 15.31
C ASP A 398 6.05 10.04 16.29
N GLN A 399 4.82 9.86 15.82
CA GLN A 399 3.62 9.90 16.65
C GLN A 399 3.56 8.71 17.62
N LEU A 400 4.03 7.53 17.20
CA LEU A 400 4.15 6.36 18.08
C LEU A 400 5.15 6.63 19.21
N LEU A 401 6.29 7.24 18.89
CA LEU A 401 7.34 7.53 19.86
C LEU A 401 6.94 8.70 20.77
N HIS A 402 6.54 9.82 20.18
CA HIS A 402 6.31 11.07 20.90
C HIS A 402 4.92 11.13 21.57
N ASP A 403 3.85 10.84 20.80
CA ASP A 403 2.50 11.03 21.31
C ASP A 403 2.01 9.83 22.13
N ALA A 404 2.36 8.60 21.73
CA ALA A 404 1.92 7.41 22.45
C ALA A 404 2.89 6.98 23.57
N ALA A 405 4.12 6.59 23.21
CA ALA A 405 5.03 5.91 24.14
C ALA A 405 5.66 6.85 25.19
N LEU A 406 6.04 8.08 24.80
CA LEU A 406 6.60 9.07 25.73
C LEU A 406 5.57 9.44 26.82
N GLY A 407 4.31 9.63 26.41
CA GLY A 407 3.20 9.94 27.30
C GLY A 407 2.62 8.73 28.04
N LYS A 408 3.10 7.52 27.76
CA LYS A 408 2.53 6.24 28.25
C LYS A 408 1.02 6.16 28.04
N LEU A 409 0.56 6.60 26.86
CA LEU A 409 -0.85 6.51 26.50
C LEU A 409 -1.17 5.10 26.01
N HIS A 410 -2.25 4.53 26.53
CA HIS A 410 -2.68 3.18 26.17
C HIS A 410 -3.32 3.14 24.78
N LEU A 411 -2.49 2.99 23.76
CA LEU A 411 -2.89 2.79 22.37
C LEU A 411 -2.51 1.38 21.94
N VAL A 412 -3.45 0.65 21.36
CA VAL A 412 -3.19 -0.67 20.77
C VAL A 412 -3.07 -0.54 19.25
N ILE A 413 -2.05 -1.16 18.69
CA ILE A 413 -1.85 -1.23 17.22
C ILE A 413 -2.02 -2.68 16.75
N GLY A 414 -3.00 -2.93 15.89
CA GLY A 414 -3.12 -4.17 15.12
C GLY A 414 -2.31 -4.05 13.83
N VAL A 415 -1.12 -4.66 13.80
CA VAL A 415 -0.21 -4.60 12.64
C VAL A 415 -0.48 -5.77 11.72
N ASP A 416 -1.29 -5.52 10.71
CA ASP A 416 -1.63 -6.50 9.68
C ASP A 416 -0.52 -6.59 8.63
N ARG A 417 -0.37 -7.73 7.98
CA ARG A 417 0.64 -7.98 6.93
C ARG A 417 2.07 -7.81 7.42
N ALA A 418 2.34 -8.21 8.67
CA ALA A 418 3.69 -8.26 9.21
C ALA A 418 4.52 -9.35 8.53
N GLY A 419 5.79 -9.06 8.27
CA GLY A 419 6.69 -9.93 7.53
C GLY A 419 6.53 -9.83 6.01
N ILE A 420 6.83 -10.90 5.28
CA ILE A 420 6.78 -10.93 3.82
C ILE A 420 5.34 -11.00 3.34
N VAL A 421 4.99 -10.07 2.44
CA VAL A 421 3.65 -9.95 1.85
C VAL A 421 3.59 -10.55 0.44
N GLY A 422 4.70 -10.51 -0.29
CA GLY A 422 4.86 -11.19 -1.58
C GLY A 422 4.76 -10.27 -2.79
N ASP A 423 3.68 -10.39 -3.55
CA ASP A 423 3.54 -9.93 -4.94
C ASP A 423 3.71 -8.42 -5.16
N ASP A 424 3.44 -7.58 -4.17
CA ASP A 424 3.63 -6.12 -4.24
C ASP A 424 5.09 -5.67 -4.00
N GLY A 425 5.94 -6.59 -3.58
CA GLY A 425 7.39 -6.43 -3.55
C GLY A 425 7.91 -5.37 -2.58
N GLU A 426 9.01 -4.75 -2.96
CA GLU A 426 9.85 -3.87 -2.14
C GLU A 426 9.09 -2.79 -1.38
N THR A 427 8.00 -2.27 -1.96
CA THR A 427 7.23 -1.16 -1.41
C THR A 427 6.23 -1.58 -0.34
N HIS A 428 5.87 -2.87 -0.28
CA HIS A 428 4.77 -3.36 0.58
C HIS A 428 5.18 -4.46 1.55
N GLN A 429 6.45 -4.93 1.54
CA GLN A 429 6.91 -5.92 2.52
C GLN A 429 6.87 -5.35 3.94
N GLY A 430 6.25 -6.08 4.85
CA GLY A 430 6.12 -5.71 6.27
C GLY A 430 7.30 -6.17 7.12
N VAL A 431 8.53 -5.97 6.65
CA VAL A 431 9.74 -6.53 7.26
C VAL A 431 10.51 -5.52 8.13
N PHE A 432 10.07 -4.27 8.16
CA PHE A 432 10.71 -3.19 8.91
C PHE A 432 10.02 -2.86 10.24
N ASP A 433 8.77 -3.32 10.45
CA ASP A 433 7.95 -2.97 11.61
C ASP A 433 8.63 -3.29 12.93
N VAL A 434 9.21 -4.49 13.07
CA VAL A 434 9.91 -4.88 14.30
C VAL A 434 11.08 -3.96 14.57
N SER A 435 11.93 -3.68 13.56
CA SER A 435 13.11 -2.82 13.74
C SER A 435 12.72 -1.39 14.16
N ILE A 436 11.65 -0.85 13.60
CA ILE A 436 11.12 0.48 13.94
C ILE A 436 10.55 0.48 15.37
N LEU A 437 9.65 -0.46 15.67
CA LEU A 437 8.96 -0.53 16.96
C LEU A 437 9.89 -0.89 18.12
N ASN A 438 10.94 -1.66 17.81
CA ASN A 438 11.91 -2.09 18.81
C ASN A 438 12.70 -0.93 19.41
N THR A 439 12.87 0.18 18.68
CA THR A 439 13.54 1.39 19.18
C THR A 439 12.67 2.24 20.11
N ILE A 440 11.35 2.01 20.15
CA ILE A 440 10.41 2.84 20.93
C ILE A 440 10.32 2.32 22.39
N PRO A 441 10.71 3.09 23.41
CA PRO A 441 10.53 2.70 24.81
C PRO A 441 9.07 2.49 25.19
N ASN A 442 8.81 1.87 26.33
CA ASN A 442 7.45 1.65 26.86
C ASN A 442 6.49 0.98 25.86
N THR A 443 7.00 0.09 25.01
CA THR A 443 6.22 -0.60 23.99
C THR A 443 6.24 -2.11 24.25
N THR A 444 5.05 -2.72 24.25
CA THR A 444 4.90 -4.19 24.28
C THR A 444 4.55 -4.69 22.88
N ILE A 445 5.26 -5.71 22.38
CA ILE A 445 5.03 -6.26 21.04
C ILE A 445 4.75 -7.77 21.14
N PHE A 446 3.60 -8.19 20.64
CA PHE A 446 3.21 -9.58 20.47
C PHE A 446 3.30 -10.01 19.01
N SER A 447 3.74 -11.23 18.75
CA SER A 447 3.82 -11.83 17.42
C SER A 447 3.37 -13.29 17.45
N PRO A 448 2.05 -13.56 17.61
CA PRO A 448 1.50 -14.91 17.66
C PRO A 448 1.68 -15.65 16.33
N ALA A 449 1.70 -16.99 16.38
CA ALA A 449 1.75 -17.87 15.23
C ALA A 449 0.36 -18.38 14.81
N TYR A 450 -0.59 -18.41 15.73
CA TYR A 450 -1.92 -18.98 15.55
C TYR A 450 -3.04 -18.04 16.03
N PHE A 451 -4.28 -18.37 15.68
CA PHE A 451 -5.45 -17.53 16.00
C PHE A 451 -5.74 -17.45 17.50
N ASP A 452 -5.53 -18.53 18.25
CA ASP A 452 -5.69 -18.52 19.70
C ASP A 452 -4.69 -17.57 20.38
N GLY A 453 -3.43 -17.62 19.96
CA GLY A 453 -2.40 -16.68 20.44
C GLY A 453 -2.70 -15.24 20.05
N MET A 454 -3.24 -15.01 18.85
CA MET A 454 -3.64 -13.66 18.43
C MET A 454 -4.78 -13.12 19.29
N ARG A 455 -5.82 -13.91 19.56
CA ARG A 455 -6.92 -13.52 20.45
C ARG A 455 -6.43 -13.21 21.87
N LYS A 456 -5.57 -14.06 22.44
CA LYS A 456 -4.96 -13.85 23.76
C LYS A 456 -4.10 -12.58 23.77
N SER A 457 -3.27 -12.38 22.75
CA SER A 457 -2.40 -11.21 22.62
C SER A 457 -3.21 -9.91 22.50
N LEU A 458 -4.27 -9.89 21.69
CA LEU A 458 -5.13 -8.73 21.51
C LEU A 458 -5.89 -8.38 22.82
N SER A 459 -6.45 -9.36 23.49
CA SER A 459 -7.10 -9.19 24.78
C SER A 459 -6.13 -8.64 25.82
N THR A 460 -4.90 -9.19 25.90
CA THR A 460 -3.86 -8.71 26.80
C THR A 460 -3.43 -7.28 26.46
N ALA A 461 -3.25 -6.97 25.17
CA ALA A 461 -2.91 -5.62 24.72
C ALA A 461 -3.99 -4.59 25.14
N ILE A 462 -5.28 -4.95 25.07
CA ILE A 462 -6.40 -4.06 25.39
C ILE A 462 -6.63 -3.90 26.90
N TYR A 463 -6.41 -4.95 27.71
CA TYR A 463 -6.84 -4.94 29.11
C TYR A 463 -5.72 -4.93 30.14
N ILE A 464 -4.52 -5.39 29.77
CA ILE A 464 -3.41 -5.59 30.72
C ILE A 464 -2.26 -4.62 30.47
N CYS A 465 -1.93 -4.32 29.20
CA CYS A 465 -0.91 -3.34 28.90
C CYS A 465 -1.38 -1.93 29.31
N ASP A 466 -0.44 -1.10 29.76
CA ASP A 466 -0.69 0.26 30.29
C ASP A 466 -0.10 1.37 29.41
N SER A 467 0.53 1.01 28.31
CA SER A 467 1.19 1.92 27.36
C SER A 467 0.96 1.44 25.92
N LEU A 468 1.81 1.84 24.99
CA LEU A 468 1.77 1.40 23.59
C LEU A 468 1.90 -0.13 23.51
N ALA A 469 0.88 -0.79 22.95
CA ALA A 469 0.88 -2.23 22.74
C ALA A 469 0.65 -2.56 21.26
N VAL A 470 1.37 -3.55 20.74
CA VAL A 470 1.35 -3.93 19.34
C VAL A 470 1.07 -5.43 19.22
N VAL A 471 0.10 -5.79 18.40
CA VAL A 471 -0.16 -7.18 18.01
C VAL A 471 0.08 -7.28 16.51
N ARG A 472 1.17 -7.95 16.11
CA ARG A 472 1.55 -8.10 14.71
C ARG A 472 1.25 -9.51 14.20
N TYR A 473 0.67 -9.60 13.01
CA TYR A 473 0.28 -10.88 12.40
C TYR A 473 0.44 -10.84 10.87
N PRO A 474 0.71 -12.02 10.23
CA PRO A 474 0.99 -12.08 8.80
C PRO A 474 -0.26 -11.97 7.95
N ARG A 475 -0.08 -11.71 6.66
CA ARG A 475 -1.10 -11.93 5.63
C ARG A 475 -1.35 -13.44 5.47
N GLY A 476 -2.62 -13.84 5.39
CA GLY A 476 -3.03 -15.22 5.19
C GLY A 476 -3.57 -15.87 6.48
N GLY A 477 -3.72 -17.19 6.45
CA GLY A 477 -4.25 -17.99 7.56
C GLY A 477 -3.15 -18.66 8.38
N GLU A 478 -3.59 -19.49 9.30
CA GLU A 478 -2.70 -20.37 10.06
C GLU A 478 -1.99 -21.35 9.12
N LEU A 479 -0.74 -21.64 9.46
CA LEU A 479 0.07 -22.65 8.79
C LEU A 479 0.08 -23.95 9.61
N TYR A 480 1.04 -24.83 9.34
CA TYR A 480 1.18 -26.10 10.03
C TYR A 480 1.31 -25.89 11.55
N ARG A 481 0.50 -26.65 12.29
CA ARG A 481 0.53 -26.76 13.76
C ARG A 481 0.69 -28.24 14.11
N PRO A 482 1.69 -28.63 14.90
CA PRO A 482 1.81 -30.01 15.39
C PRO A 482 0.61 -30.39 16.26
N ASP A 483 0.15 -31.66 16.16
CA ASP A 483 -1.02 -32.15 16.92
C ASP A 483 -0.77 -32.12 18.42
N ASP A 484 0.49 -32.26 18.85
CA ASP A 484 0.93 -32.25 20.24
C ASP A 484 1.25 -30.85 20.78
N PHE A 485 1.15 -29.81 19.94
CA PHE A 485 1.32 -28.41 20.37
C PHE A 485 -0.03 -27.84 20.82
N GLY A 486 -0.14 -27.54 22.09
CA GLY A 486 -1.33 -26.97 22.71
C GLY A 486 -1.62 -25.52 22.31
N GLU A 487 -2.37 -24.79 23.11
CA GLU A 487 -2.61 -23.36 22.92
C GLU A 487 -1.35 -22.54 23.21
N GLU A 488 -1.16 -21.44 22.45
CA GLU A 488 -0.04 -20.54 22.64
C GLU A 488 -0.06 -19.84 24.00
N ASN A 489 1.12 -19.73 24.63
CA ASN A 489 1.32 -18.85 25.76
C ASN A 489 1.57 -17.41 25.34
N LEU A 490 1.35 -16.47 26.24
CA LEU A 490 1.51 -15.03 25.97
C LEU A 490 2.97 -14.58 25.89
N SER A 491 3.88 -15.26 26.60
CA SER A 491 5.29 -14.88 26.62
C SER A 491 6.11 -15.70 25.64
N TYR A 492 6.26 -16.99 25.90
CA TYR A 492 6.97 -17.92 25.04
C TYR A 492 6.49 -19.35 25.24
N ASP A 493 6.79 -20.22 24.29
CA ASP A 493 6.56 -21.66 24.33
C ASP A 493 7.87 -22.40 24.06
N VAL A 494 8.04 -23.55 24.72
CA VAL A 494 9.11 -24.50 24.47
C VAL A 494 8.51 -25.73 23.80
N TYR A 495 9.02 -26.13 22.62
CA TYR A 495 8.52 -27.27 21.88
C TYR A 495 9.65 -28.26 21.51
N GLY A 496 9.59 -29.44 22.07
CA GLY A 496 10.59 -30.53 21.89
C GLY A 496 11.34 -30.83 23.17
N ASN A 497 12.47 -31.55 23.05
CA ASN A 497 13.28 -31.98 24.17
C ASN A 497 14.16 -30.82 24.71
N PRO A 498 13.90 -30.30 25.92
CA PRO A 498 14.68 -29.21 26.47
C PRO A 498 16.13 -29.61 26.88
N ASN A 499 16.42 -30.92 26.95
CA ASN A 499 17.75 -31.41 27.32
C ASN A 499 18.66 -31.70 26.12
N CYS A 500 18.23 -31.35 24.89
CA CYS A 500 19.08 -31.48 23.70
C CYS A 500 20.08 -30.31 23.63
N LYS A 501 21.11 -30.45 22.76
CA LYS A 501 22.18 -29.44 22.62
C LYS A 501 21.82 -28.26 21.72
N ASN A 502 20.74 -28.37 20.96
CA ASN A 502 20.44 -27.48 19.84
C ASN A 502 19.11 -26.77 20.07
N LEU A 503 19.13 -25.43 20.00
CA LEU A 503 17.94 -24.60 20.14
C LEU A 503 17.67 -23.81 18.86
N LEU A 504 16.43 -23.82 18.39
CA LEU A 504 15.93 -22.95 17.35
C LEU A 504 14.97 -21.93 17.97
N ILE A 505 15.29 -20.64 17.86
CA ILE A 505 14.45 -19.55 18.34
C ILE A 505 13.75 -18.89 17.16
N THR A 506 12.46 -18.59 17.32
CA THR A 506 11.68 -17.86 16.30
C THR A 506 10.39 -17.27 16.89
N TYR A 507 9.62 -16.55 16.05
CA TYR A 507 8.30 -16.02 16.40
C TYR A 507 7.37 -15.95 15.19
N GLY A 508 6.08 -15.73 15.43
CA GLY A 508 5.06 -15.61 14.40
C GLY A 508 5.01 -16.84 13.49
N ARG A 509 4.67 -16.64 12.23
CA ARG A 509 4.45 -17.76 11.30
C ARG A 509 5.67 -18.63 11.03
N LEU A 510 6.89 -18.15 11.32
CA LEU A 510 8.10 -18.97 11.16
C LEU A 510 8.12 -20.18 12.12
N PHE A 511 7.34 -20.14 13.20
CA PHE A 511 7.19 -21.29 14.10
C PHE A 511 6.68 -22.53 13.38
N SER A 512 5.72 -22.39 12.47
CA SER A 512 5.22 -23.53 11.67
C SER A 512 6.30 -24.15 10.78
N TYR A 513 7.18 -23.32 10.21
CA TYR A 513 8.35 -23.80 9.43
C TYR A 513 9.40 -24.45 10.34
N ALA A 514 9.62 -23.89 11.52
CA ALA A 514 10.53 -24.45 12.51
C ALA A 514 10.09 -25.85 12.96
N CYS A 515 8.78 -26.08 13.17
CA CYS A 515 8.24 -27.39 13.51
C CYS A 515 8.52 -28.43 12.40
N LYS A 516 8.28 -28.09 11.14
CA LYS A 516 8.61 -28.95 10.00
C LYS A 516 10.12 -29.21 9.87
N ALA A 517 10.92 -28.18 10.09
CA ALA A 517 12.38 -28.31 10.09
C ALA A 517 12.86 -29.26 11.20
N LYS A 518 12.29 -29.18 12.41
CA LYS A 518 12.54 -30.08 13.54
C LYS A 518 12.27 -31.53 13.17
N GLU A 519 11.11 -31.81 12.55
CA GLU A 519 10.75 -33.17 12.11
C GLU A 519 11.74 -33.72 11.07
N THR A 520 12.18 -32.86 10.13
CA THR A 520 13.16 -33.26 9.09
C THR A 520 14.54 -33.50 9.68
N LEU A 521 14.98 -32.64 10.60
CA LEU A 521 16.26 -32.78 11.32
C LEU A 521 16.29 -34.05 12.18
N ALA A 522 15.19 -34.37 12.86
CA ALA A 522 15.06 -35.59 13.66
C ALA A 522 15.27 -36.86 12.80
N LYS A 523 14.74 -36.90 11.57
CA LYS A 523 14.99 -37.99 10.61
C LYS A 523 16.46 -38.09 10.17
N GLN A 524 17.22 -37.01 10.31
CA GLN A 524 18.67 -36.98 10.04
C GLN A 524 19.53 -37.24 11.30
N GLY A 525 18.92 -37.56 12.42
CA GLY A 525 19.58 -37.80 13.71
C GLY A 525 20.01 -36.52 14.44
N VAL A 526 19.48 -35.36 14.04
CA VAL A 526 19.74 -34.11 14.72
C VAL A 526 18.52 -33.72 15.56
N GLU A 527 18.69 -33.79 16.87
CA GLU A 527 17.66 -33.36 17.82
C GLU A 527 17.74 -31.85 18.04
N ILE A 528 16.59 -31.17 18.02
CA ILE A 528 16.47 -29.74 18.22
C ILE A 528 15.24 -29.40 19.07
N CYS A 529 15.40 -28.48 20.00
CA CYS A 529 14.33 -27.85 20.75
C CYS A 529 13.95 -26.52 20.06
N ILE A 530 12.69 -26.11 20.14
CA ILE A 530 12.24 -24.82 19.60
C ILE A 530 11.78 -23.94 20.76
N LEU A 531 12.32 -22.72 20.83
CA LEU A 531 11.83 -21.64 21.68
C LEU A 531 11.05 -20.67 20.80
N LYS A 532 9.73 -20.65 20.96
CA LYS A 532 8.84 -19.74 20.23
C LYS A 532 8.51 -18.55 21.10
N LEU A 533 8.88 -17.34 20.69
CA LEU A 533 8.49 -16.12 21.36
C LEU A 533 7.08 -15.68 20.87
N CYS A 534 6.17 -15.39 21.78
CA CYS A 534 4.90 -14.72 21.47
C CYS A 534 4.99 -13.22 21.80
N ARG A 535 5.43 -12.87 22.98
CA ARG A 535 5.86 -11.52 23.32
C ARG A 535 7.33 -11.34 22.94
N ILE A 536 7.56 -10.56 21.88
CA ILE A 536 8.91 -10.32 21.37
C ILE A 536 9.57 -9.05 21.96
N LYS A 537 8.77 -8.20 22.65
CA LYS A 537 9.25 -7.06 23.40
C LYS A 537 8.29 -6.73 24.56
N PRO A 538 8.79 -6.53 25.81
CA PRO A 538 10.12 -6.94 26.23
C PRO A 538 10.30 -8.46 26.12
N ILE A 539 11.51 -8.90 25.80
CA ILE A 539 11.86 -10.32 25.81
C ILE A 539 11.80 -10.82 27.27
N ASP A 540 11.27 -12.01 27.47
CA ASP A 540 11.18 -12.63 28.79
C ASP A 540 12.57 -13.12 29.23
N GLU A 541 13.01 -12.71 30.42
CA GLU A 541 14.32 -13.08 30.95
C GLU A 541 14.44 -14.61 31.13
N ASN A 542 13.36 -15.30 31.53
CA ASN A 542 13.37 -16.75 31.62
C ASN A 542 13.58 -17.44 30.26
N ALA A 543 13.12 -16.82 29.18
CA ALA A 543 13.37 -17.34 27.83
C ALA A 543 14.83 -17.18 27.42
N VAL A 544 15.49 -16.12 27.90
CA VAL A 544 16.93 -15.90 27.67
C VAL A 544 17.76 -16.88 28.52
N ASP A 545 17.43 -17.05 29.80
CA ASP A 545 18.09 -18.01 30.71
C ASP A 545 17.94 -19.43 30.19
N PHE A 546 16.74 -19.80 29.72
CA PHE A 546 16.52 -21.10 29.09
C PHE A 546 17.42 -21.33 27.87
N ALA A 547 17.62 -20.31 27.03
CA ALA A 547 18.47 -20.41 25.86
C ALA A 547 19.97 -20.52 26.21
N ALA A 548 20.38 -20.05 27.39
CA ALA A 548 21.77 -20.07 27.83
C ALA A 548 22.29 -21.50 28.11
N ASP A 549 21.42 -22.48 28.32
CA ASP A 549 21.76 -23.87 28.61
C ASP A 549 22.13 -24.68 27.34
N PHE A 550 22.01 -24.11 26.14
CA PHE A 550 22.24 -24.81 24.88
C PHE A 550 23.63 -24.55 24.29
N ASP A 551 24.22 -25.60 23.67
CA ASP A 551 25.53 -25.51 22.98
C ASP A 551 25.44 -24.73 21.66
N ASN A 552 24.30 -24.85 20.95
CA ASN A 552 24.08 -24.21 19.65
C ASN A 552 22.69 -23.58 19.59
N VAL A 553 22.63 -22.30 19.27
CA VAL A 553 21.40 -21.52 19.20
C VAL A 553 21.28 -20.85 17.84
N TRP A 554 20.16 -21.09 17.16
CA TRP A 554 19.83 -20.39 15.90
C TRP A 554 18.58 -19.54 16.11
N PHE A 555 18.65 -18.27 15.77
CA PHE A 555 17.49 -17.38 15.73
C PHE A 555 17.09 -17.10 14.28
N PHE A 556 15.89 -17.55 13.89
CA PHE A 556 15.31 -17.26 12.58
C PHE A 556 14.25 -16.17 12.71
N GLU A 557 14.40 -15.09 11.94
CA GLU A 557 13.55 -13.89 12.04
C GLU A 557 13.08 -13.43 10.66
N GLU A 558 11.76 -13.25 10.50
CA GLU A 558 11.14 -12.68 9.32
C GLU A 558 11.08 -11.15 9.41
N GLY A 559 12.23 -10.53 9.44
CA GLY A 559 12.45 -9.10 9.57
C GLY A 559 13.86 -8.72 9.14
N ILE A 560 14.12 -7.42 9.03
CA ILE A 560 15.47 -6.90 8.78
C ILE A 560 16.36 -7.22 9.98
N LYS A 561 17.55 -7.76 9.71
CA LYS A 561 18.54 -8.14 10.73
C LYS A 561 18.94 -6.98 11.64
N ASN A 562 19.06 -5.78 11.06
CA ASN A 562 19.45 -4.58 11.79
C ASN A 562 18.27 -4.06 12.62
N GLY A 563 18.44 -3.99 13.95
CA GLY A 563 17.39 -3.61 14.88
C GLY A 563 16.31 -4.68 15.13
N GLY A 564 16.51 -5.91 14.61
CA GLY A 564 15.63 -7.04 14.83
C GLY A 564 15.75 -7.66 16.22
N ILE A 565 14.79 -8.52 16.57
CA ILE A 565 14.72 -9.19 17.90
C ILE A 565 15.87 -10.16 18.09
N ALA A 566 16.31 -10.82 17.01
CA ALA A 566 17.44 -11.75 17.08
C ALA A 566 18.74 -11.09 17.60
N ARG A 567 18.97 -9.81 17.27
CA ARG A 567 20.09 -9.04 17.81
C ARG A 567 19.90 -8.69 19.28
N ASN A 568 18.71 -8.21 19.65
CA ASN A 568 18.42 -7.91 21.05
C ASN A 568 18.52 -9.16 21.93
N PHE A 569 18.06 -10.28 21.44
CA PHE A 569 18.18 -11.56 22.12
C PHE A 569 19.67 -11.94 22.33
N SER A 570 20.50 -11.73 21.29
CA SER A 570 21.96 -11.94 21.38
C SER A 570 22.59 -11.07 22.48
N ASP A 571 22.20 -9.78 22.55
CA ASP A 571 22.76 -8.86 23.54
C ASP A 571 22.37 -9.29 24.95
N LEU A 572 21.12 -9.72 25.16
CA LEU A 572 20.66 -10.26 26.44
C LEU A 572 21.36 -11.58 26.80
N LEU A 573 21.49 -12.48 25.83
CA LEU A 573 22.16 -13.77 26.01
C LEU A 573 23.65 -13.60 26.41
N CYS A 574 24.33 -12.60 25.85
CA CYS A 574 25.70 -12.25 26.25
C CYS A 574 25.81 -11.77 27.71
N CYS A 575 24.72 -11.35 28.35
CA CYS A 575 24.69 -10.98 29.76
C CYS A 575 24.49 -12.19 30.70
N THR A 576 24.27 -13.39 30.16
CA THR A 576 24.17 -14.67 30.89
C THR A 576 25.51 -15.40 30.89
N GLN A 577 25.53 -16.65 31.40
CA GLN A 577 26.70 -17.52 31.33
C GLN A 577 26.79 -18.34 30.02
N PHE A 578 26.10 -17.89 28.95
CA PHE A 578 26.10 -18.54 27.66
C PHE A 578 27.51 -18.66 27.06
N CYS A 579 27.96 -19.89 26.76
CA CYS A 579 29.23 -20.18 26.16
C CYS A 579 29.10 -20.89 24.81
N GLY A 580 27.89 -21.05 24.30
CA GLY A 580 27.58 -21.72 23.03
C GLY A 580 27.75 -20.83 21.79
N ASP A 581 27.40 -21.35 20.64
CA ASP A 581 27.38 -20.63 19.36
C ASP A 581 25.99 -20.05 19.10
N TYR A 582 25.94 -18.75 18.78
CA TYR A 582 24.70 -18.05 18.43
C TYR A 582 24.69 -17.60 16.97
N HIS A 583 23.69 -18.06 16.22
CA HIS A 583 23.57 -17.82 14.79
C HIS A 583 22.28 -17.06 14.46
N ILE A 584 22.39 -15.95 13.75
CA ILE A 584 21.23 -15.17 13.29
C ILE A 584 20.96 -15.41 11.80
N LYS A 585 19.73 -15.81 11.49
CA LYS A 585 19.20 -15.87 10.13
C LYS A 585 18.00 -14.95 10.01
N ALA A 586 18.18 -13.81 9.36
CA ALA A 586 17.19 -12.76 9.12
C ALA A 586 17.41 -12.17 7.73
N ILE A 587 16.60 -11.20 7.34
CA ILE A 587 16.78 -10.47 6.08
C ILE A 587 17.98 -9.52 6.22
N ASN A 588 18.95 -9.70 5.35
CA ASN A 588 20.11 -8.81 5.32
C ASN A 588 19.72 -7.40 4.82
N ASP A 589 20.70 -6.49 4.78
CA ASP A 589 20.53 -5.10 4.30
C ASP A 589 20.17 -5.04 2.81
N LYS A 590 18.94 -5.44 2.48
CA LYS A 590 18.37 -5.44 1.11
C LYS A 590 16.85 -5.38 1.13
N PHE A 591 16.27 -4.79 0.09
CA PHE A 591 14.83 -4.88 -0.17
C PHE A 591 14.45 -6.23 -0.79
N VAL A 592 13.31 -6.79 -0.38
CA VAL A 592 12.77 -8.04 -0.92
C VAL A 592 11.86 -7.74 -2.10
N LYS A 593 12.23 -8.20 -3.29
CA LYS A 593 11.49 -7.97 -4.55
C LYS A 593 10.16 -8.72 -4.56
N GLN A 594 9.34 -8.41 -5.58
CA GLN A 594 8.07 -9.09 -5.82
C GLN A 594 8.28 -10.58 -6.16
N MET A 595 7.55 -11.43 -5.48
CA MET A 595 7.44 -12.87 -5.68
C MET A 595 6.37 -13.42 -4.73
N SER A 596 5.98 -14.67 -4.83
CA SER A 596 5.11 -15.27 -3.82
C SER A 596 5.79 -15.34 -2.45
N VAL A 597 4.99 -15.42 -1.39
CA VAL A 597 5.52 -15.52 -0.01
C VAL A 597 6.42 -16.75 0.14
N SER A 598 6.02 -17.89 -0.43
CA SER A 598 6.80 -19.13 -0.37
C SER A 598 8.15 -19.02 -1.10
N GLU A 599 8.17 -18.43 -2.29
CA GLU A 599 9.41 -18.20 -3.02
C GLU A 599 10.36 -17.26 -2.26
N ALA A 600 9.82 -16.21 -1.64
CA ALA A 600 10.62 -15.27 -0.86
C ALA A 600 11.22 -15.93 0.38
N LEU A 601 10.44 -16.68 1.15
CA LEU A 601 10.93 -17.43 2.32
C LEU A 601 12.01 -18.45 1.92
N HIS A 602 11.81 -19.16 0.79
CA HIS A 602 12.79 -20.11 0.27
C HIS A 602 14.09 -19.41 -0.14
N GLU A 603 14.02 -18.31 -0.90
CA GLU A 603 15.21 -17.54 -1.33
C GLU A 603 15.99 -16.96 -0.14
N LEU A 604 15.26 -16.53 0.90
CA LEU A 604 15.85 -16.03 2.13
C LEU A 604 16.32 -17.13 3.08
N LYS A 605 16.02 -18.40 2.80
CA LYS A 605 16.27 -19.56 3.66
C LYS A 605 15.60 -19.44 5.04
N LEU A 606 14.36 -18.95 5.03
CA LEU A 606 13.50 -18.82 6.21
C LEU A 606 12.36 -19.83 6.21
N ASP A 607 12.23 -20.67 5.18
CA ASP A 607 11.36 -21.84 5.15
C ASP A 607 12.03 -23.03 5.87
N ASP A 608 11.30 -24.13 6.02
CA ASP A 608 11.75 -25.36 6.69
C ASP A 608 13.01 -25.94 6.02
N ASP A 609 13.05 -26.03 4.70
CA ASP A 609 14.23 -26.49 3.95
C ASP A 609 15.46 -25.57 4.19
N GLY A 610 15.27 -24.28 4.20
CA GLY A 610 16.31 -23.29 4.47
C GLY A 610 16.84 -23.39 5.90
N MET A 611 15.95 -23.61 6.88
CA MET A 611 16.30 -23.85 8.28
C MET A 611 17.16 -25.12 8.41
N VAL A 612 16.70 -26.24 7.85
CA VAL A 612 17.44 -27.53 7.86
C VAL A 612 18.81 -27.37 7.25
N LYS A 613 18.92 -26.77 6.06
CA LYS A 613 20.21 -26.54 5.37
C LYS A 613 21.16 -25.66 6.18
N THR A 614 20.63 -24.62 6.80
CA THR A 614 21.44 -23.69 7.61
C THR A 614 21.99 -24.38 8.85
N ILE A 615 21.14 -25.07 9.60
CA ILE A 615 21.52 -25.78 10.83
C ILE A 615 22.52 -26.90 10.51
N THR A 616 22.22 -27.77 9.53
CA THR A 616 23.10 -28.88 9.15
C THR A 616 24.47 -28.40 8.68
N LYS A 617 24.54 -27.26 7.94
CA LYS A 617 25.80 -26.67 7.51
C LYS A 617 26.64 -26.24 8.70
N ASN A 618 26.07 -25.45 9.63
CA ASN A 618 26.80 -24.95 10.79
C ASN A 618 27.32 -26.11 11.68
N LEU A 619 26.51 -27.15 11.89
CA LEU A 619 26.94 -28.33 12.66
C LEU A 619 28.10 -29.09 12.01
N LYS A 620 28.15 -29.17 10.66
CA LYS A 620 29.28 -29.82 9.93
C LYS A 620 30.55 -28.99 9.94
N GLU A 621 30.45 -27.68 9.94
CA GLU A 621 31.60 -26.76 9.99
C GLU A 621 32.27 -26.76 11.37
N LYS A 622 31.60 -27.26 12.41
CA LYS A 622 32.11 -27.40 13.78
C LYS A 622 32.81 -28.73 14.05
N ASN A 623 32.45 -29.79 13.29
CA ASN A 623 33.07 -31.12 13.33
C ASN A 623 34.19 -31.23 12.28
#